data_cf24fd630b6ddcbabe6e50c19ec7caff
#
_entry.id   cf24fd630b6ddcbabe6e50c19ec7caff
#
_cell.length_a   1.000
_cell.length_b   1.000
_cell.length_c   1.000
_cell.angle_alpha   90.00
_cell.angle_beta   90.00
_cell.angle_gamma   90.00
#
_symmetry.space_group_name_H-M   'P 1'
#
loop_
_entity.id
_entity.type
_entity.pdbx_description
1 polymer ?
#
loop_
_entity_poly.entity_id
_entity_poly.type
_entity_poly.pdbx_seq_one_letter_code
_entity_poly.pdbx_strand_id
1 'polypeptide(L)'
;MPRPIIQNGVNGQELPLIFWRQQLKAGFESIKTDFYKHPSPRRLFKQHCQLVDGLLASIWQHMQIDADCCLIAVGGYGRGELYPYSDIDLLILLPEARNDDTILNQKIESLVGLLWDVGLHVGNSVRTLNECMIEAKKDLTVQTNLMESRHLSGDMGLYQHFLDEIDSTLATSTIIEKFYNSKLKEQNLRHARFNDTAYNLEPNIKESPGGLRDLHTIEWVYQSMHMLQARLARAKLVSNTWVALAALNIITPAEARKIQQHQLAIQTLRIRLHF
;
A
#
# COMPACT_ATOMS: atom_id res chain seq x y z
N MET A 1 6.69 28.88 10.80
CA MET A 1 5.94 28.83 12.07
C MET A 1 6.70 27.94 13.04
N PRO A 2 6.96 28.34 14.29
CA PRO A 2 7.74 27.56 15.24
C PRO A 2 6.93 26.33 15.71
N ARG A 3 7.63 25.18 15.86
CA ARG A 3 7.08 23.94 16.40
C ARG A 3 6.63 24.15 17.85
N PRO A 4 5.49 23.59 18.29
CA PRO A 4 5.17 23.57 19.70
C PRO A 4 6.15 22.68 20.46
N ILE A 5 6.80 23.22 21.47
CA ILE A 5 7.63 22.50 22.43
C ILE A 5 6.66 21.78 23.37
N ILE A 6 6.54 20.47 23.24
CA ILE A 6 5.86 19.63 24.23
C ILE A 6 6.78 19.53 25.44
N GLN A 7 6.45 20.24 26.51
CA GLN A 7 7.10 20.11 27.81
C GLN A 7 6.60 18.87 28.58
N ASN A 8 7.55 17.94 28.79
CA ASN A 8 7.73 17.07 29.95
C ASN A 8 6.55 16.32 30.56
N GLY A 9 6.36 15.08 30.10
CA GLY A 9 5.89 13.97 30.93
C GLY A 9 7.02 12.92 31.01
N VAL A 10 7.83 13.00 32.06
CA VAL A 10 9.13 12.35 32.19
C VAL A 10 9.00 10.86 32.53
N ASN A 11 9.78 10.01 31.88
CA ASN A 11 10.27 8.67 32.22
C ASN A 11 9.54 7.39 31.77
N GLY A 12 8.33 7.40 31.25
CA GLY A 12 7.71 6.14 30.77
C GLY A 12 7.60 6.00 29.24
N GLN A 13 7.63 7.10 28.49
CA GLN A 13 7.42 7.11 27.03
C GLN A 13 8.72 7.17 26.20
N GLU A 14 9.82 7.62 26.76
CA GLU A 14 11.10 7.72 26.03
C GLU A 14 11.73 6.35 25.75
N LEU A 15 11.63 5.38 26.66
CA LEU A 15 12.19 4.06 26.49
C LEU A 15 11.59 3.28 25.30
N PRO A 16 10.26 3.25 25.10
CA PRO A 16 9.67 2.60 23.93
C PRO A 16 10.09 3.25 22.60
N LEU A 17 10.13 4.60 22.52
CA LEU A 17 10.50 5.32 21.31
C LEU A 17 11.94 5.00 20.88
N ILE A 18 12.90 5.03 21.80
CA ILE A 18 14.30 4.70 21.53
C ILE A 18 14.41 3.26 21.02
N PHE A 19 13.67 2.34 21.64
CA PHE A 19 13.67 0.93 21.26
C PHE A 19 13.14 0.73 19.82
N TRP A 20 12.02 1.35 19.45
CA TRP A 20 11.45 1.25 18.10
C TRP A 20 12.38 1.87 17.05
N ARG A 21 12.99 3.02 17.34
CA ARG A 21 14.01 3.64 16.46
C ARG A 21 15.19 2.71 16.21
N GLN A 22 15.68 2.06 17.26
CA GLN A 22 16.80 1.11 17.16
C GLN A 22 16.40 -0.13 16.36
N GLN A 23 15.22 -0.68 16.60
CA GLN A 23 14.70 -1.81 15.83
C GLN A 23 14.54 -1.47 14.35
N LEU A 24 13.95 -0.32 14.03
CA LEU A 24 13.79 0.13 12.64
C LEU A 24 15.15 0.24 11.95
N LYS A 25 16.11 0.94 12.58
CA LYS A 25 17.44 1.15 12.02
C LYS A 25 18.20 -0.17 11.84
N ALA A 26 18.26 -0.99 12.86
CA ALA A 26 18.96 -2.28 12.81
C ALA A 26 18.33 -3.24 11.79
N GLY A 27 16.99 -3.31 11.77
CA GLY A 27 16.25 -4.13 10.81
C GLY A 27 16.49 -3.68 9.37
N PHE A 28 16.45 -2.37 9.10
CA PHE A 28 16.71 -1.82 7.77
C PHE A 28 18.13 -2.11 7.29
N GLU A 29 19.15 -1.92 8.12
CA GLU A 29 20.55 -2.26 7.79
C GLU A 29 20.75 -3.76 7.53
N SER A 30 20.06 -4.61 8.29
CA SER A 30 20.07 -6.06 8.07
C SER A 30 19.47 -6.43 6.71
N ILE A 31 18.32 -5.84 6.36
CA ILE A 31 17.63 -6.04 5.07
C ILE A 31 18.51 -5.57 3.91
N LYS A 32 19.13 -4.40 4.04
CA LYS A 32 20.08 -3.86 3.06
C LYS A 32 21.26 -4.79 2.84
N THR A 33 21.88 -5.25 3.91
CA THR A 33 23.03 -6.19 3.87
C THR A 33 22.62 -7.51 3.21
N ASP A 34 21.46 -8.07 3.57
CA ASP A 34 20.94 -9.30 2.98
C ASP A 34 20.66 -9.14 1.48
N PHE A 35 20.07 -8.01 1.06
CA PHE A 35 19.80 -7.73 -0.34
C PHE A 35 21.09 -7.66 -1.19
N TYR A 36 22.15 -7.05 -0.70
CA TYR A 36 23.42 -7.02 -1.43
C TYR A 36 24.08 -8.40 -1.57
N LYS A 37 23.87 -9.30 -0.60
CA LYS A 37 24.35 -10.69 -0.67
C LYS A 37 23.48 -11.55 -1.59
N HIS A 38 22.17 -11.34 -1.54
CA HIS A 38 21.15 -12.13 -2.24
C HIS A 38 20.11 -11.23 -2.89
N PRO A 39 20.41 -10.60 -4.04
CA PRO A 39 19.50 -9.65 -4.69
C PRO A 39 18.18 -10.31 -5.08
N SER A 40 17.15 -10.10 -4.27
CA SER A 40 15.80 -10.61 -4.49
C SER A 40 14.76 -9.57 -4.03
N PRO A 41 14.06 -8.89 -4.95
CA PRO A 41 13.01 -7.95 -4.60
C PRO A 41 11.94 -8.57 -3.70
N ARG A 42 11.46 -9.76 -4.03
CA ARG A 42 10.42 -10.46 -3.25
C ARG A 42 10.85 -10.71 -1.80
N ARG A 43 12.12 -11.09 -1.60
CA ARG A 43 12.68 -11.33 -0.25
C ARG A 43 12.80 -10.02 0.52
N LEU A 44 13.30 -8.97 -0.12
CA LEU A 44 13.40 -7.64 0.48
C LEU A 44 12.02 -7.11 0.88
N PHE A 45 11.05 -7.13 -0.01
CA PHE A 45 9.70 -6.66 0.29
C PHE A 45 9.08 -7.40 1.46
N LYS A 46 9.19 -8.74 1.48
CA LYS A 46 8.70 -9.55 2.59
C LYS A 46 9.34 -9.15 3.93
N GLN A 47 10.67 -9.02 3.97
CA GLN A 47 11.41 -8.64 5.17
C GLN A 47 11.07 -7.22 5.61
N HIS A 48 10.98 -6.28 4.67
CA HIS A 48 10.68 -4.88 4.96
C HIS A 48 9.24 -4.71 5.46
N CYS A 49 8.26 -5.34 4.80
CA CYS A 49 6.89 -5.35 5.31
C CYS A 49 6.81 -5.99 6.71
N GLN A 50 7.46 -7.13 6.95
CA GLN A 50 7.45 -7.76 8.27
C GLN A 50 8.05 -6.88 9.37
N LEU A 51 9.13 -6.15 9.08
CA LEU A 51 9.73 -5.20 10.02
C LEU A 51 8.75 -4.08 10.36
N VAL A 52 8.16 -3.45 9.35
CA VAL A 52 7.24 -2.32 9.53
C VAL A 52 5.92 -2.78 10.16
N ASP A 53 5.37 -3.91 9.73
CA ASP A 53 4.15 -4.50 10.31
C ASP A 53 4.31 -4.75 11.82
N GLY A 54 5.47 -5.32 12.23
CA GLY A 54 5.76 -5.57 13.64
C GLY A 54 5.88 -4.29 14.47
N LEU A 55 6.51 -3.26 13.92
CA LEU A 55 6.61 -1.95 14.57
C LEU A 55 5.23 -1.29 14.71
N LEU A 56 4.44 -1.25 13.63
CA LEU A 56 3.10 -0.67 13.62
C LEU A 56 2.18 -1.38 14.61
N ALA A 57 2.18 -2.71 14.65
CA ALA A 57 1.39 -3.49 15.60
C ALA A 57 1.79 -3.19 17.06
N SER A 58 3.10 -3.11 17.35
CA SER A 58 3.62 -2.78 18.69
C SER A 58 3.22 -1.37 19.11
N ILE A 59 3.32 -0.38 18.21
CA ILE A 59 2.96 1.01 18.48
C ILE A 59 1.44 1.16 18.64
N TRP A 60 0.65 0.52 17.77
CA TRP A 60 -0.82 0.49 17.88
C TRP A 60 -1.28 -0.02 19.24
N GLN A 61 -0.69 -1.13 19.70
CA GLN A 61 -0.99 -1.70 21.02
C GLN A 61 -0.56 -0.77 22.17
N HIS A 62 0.61 -0.14 22.07
CA HIS A 62 1.10 0.82 23.06
C HIS A 62 0.20 2.03 23.20
N MET A 63 -0.30 2.56 22.07
CA MET A 63 -1.20 3.70 22.05
C MET A 63 -2.61 3.37 22.54
N GLN A 64 -2.91 2.10 22.78
CA GLN A 64 -4.22 1.64 23.24
C GLN A 64 -5.35 2.23 22.37
N ILE A 65 -5.17 2.16 21.04
CA ILE A 65 -6.24 2.56 20.13
C ILE A 65 -7.43 1.61 20.34
N ASP A 66 -8.61 2.17 20.28
CA ASP A 66 -9.84 1.49 20.63
C ASP A 66 -10.05 0.23 19.77
N ALA A 67 -10.53 -0.85 20.40
CA ALA A 67 -10.56 -2.19 19.82
C ALA A 67 -11.50 -2.32 18.60
N ASP A 68 -12.43 -1.37 18.43
CA ASP A 68 -13.38 -1.30 17.32
C ASP A 68 -12.83 -0.58 16.08
N CYS A 69 -11.62 0.00 16.17
CA CYS A 69 -10.91 0.61 15.04
C CYS A 69 -10.01 -0.41 14.32
N CYS A 70 -9.65 -0.12 13.07
CA CYS A 70 -8.79 -1.00 12.28
C CYS A 70 -7.68 -0.21 11.59
N LEU A 71 -6.44 -0.71 11.67
CA LEU A 71 -5.29 -0.21 10.92
C LEU A 71 -5.07 -1.06 9.68
N ILE A 72 -5.02 -0.42 8.52
CA ILE A 72 -4.95 -1.06 7.22
C ILE A 72 -3.78 -0.47 6.43
N ALA A 73 -2.94 -1.33 5.85
CA ALA A 73 -1.98 -0.94 4.82
C ALA A 73 -2.72 -0.80 3.48
N VAL A 74 -2.42 0.25 2.72
CA VAL A 74 -3.01 0.48 1.40
C VAL A 74 -1.94 0.77 0.35
N GLY A 75 -2.32 0.79 -0.93
CA GLY A 75 -1.41 1.07 -2.02
C GLY A 75 -0.24 0.08 -2.10
N GLY A 76 0.97 0.56 -2.42
CA GLY A 76 2.17 -0.28 -2.55
C GLY A 76 2.50 -1.08 -1.29
N TYR A 77 2.31 -0.49 -0.12
CA TYR A 77 2.49 -1.18 1.16
C TYR A 77 1.40 -2.24 1.41
N GLY A 78 0.15 -1.93 1.06
CA GLY A 78 -0.95 -2.90 1.10
C GLY A 78 -0.70 -4.11 0.19
N ARG A 79 -0.20 -3.89 -1.03
CA ARG A 79 0.21 -4.92 -1.98
C ARG A 79 1.43 -5.74 -1.50
N GLY A 80 2.11 -5.30 -0.44
CA GLY A 80 3.32 -5.94 0.07
C GLY A 80 4.60 -5.59 -0.69
N GLU A 81 4.62 -4.48 -1.43
CA GLU A 81 5.77 -3.96 -2.17
C GLU A 81 6.34 -2.68 -1.55
N LEU A 82 6.85 -2.79 -0.32
CA LEU A 82 7.49 -1.67 0.36
C LEU A 82 8.94 -1.53 -0.07
N TYR A 83 9.22 -0.55 -0.93
CA TYR A 83 10.58 -0.21 -1.33
C TYR A 83 11.33 0.52 -0.20
N PRO A 84 12.68 0.46 -0.18
CA PRO A 84 13.46 1.31 0.72
C PRO A 84 13.09 2.78 0.53
N TYR A 85 12.92 3.52 1.62
CA TYR A 85 12.56 4.96 1.66
C TYR A 85 11.23 5.33 0.96
N SER A 86 10.36 4.35 0.68
CA SER A 86 9.00 4.65 0.22
C SER A 86 8.12 5.03 1.40
N ASP A 87 7.13 5.88 1.14
CA ASP A 87 6.08 6.18 2.10
C ASP A 87 5.29 4.92 2.46
N ILE A 88 4.82 4.88 3.70
CA ILE A 88 3.99 3.82 4.27
C ILE A 88 2.55 4.35 4.26
N ASP A 89 1.76 3.90 3.29
CA ASP A 89 0.38 4.36 3.14
C ASP A 89 -0.53 3.57 4.09
N LEU A 90 -1.21 4.30 4.99
CA LEU A 90 -2.09 3.76 6.03
C LEU A 90 -3.50 4.31 5.92
N LEU A 91 -4.47 3.44 6.14
CA LEU A 91 -5.85 3.81 6.42
C LEU A 91 -6.19 3.39 7.85
N ILE A 92 -6.63 4.33 8.66
CA ILE A 92 -7.24 4.08 9.97
C ILE A 92 -8.74 4.10 9.74
N LEU A 93 -9.35 2.92 9.80
CA LEU A 93 -10.78 2.74 9.57
C LEU A 93 -11.52 2.82 10.90
N LEU A 94 -12.52 3.70 10.94
CA LEU A 94 -13.37 3.95 12.10
C LEU A 94 -14.76 3.34 11.92
N PRO A 95 -15.41 2.88 12.98
CA PRO A 95 -16.85 2.63 12.97
C PRO A 95 -17.62 3.92 12.68
N GLU A 96 -18.75 3.83 11.99
CA GLU A 96 -19.58 5.01 11.64
C GLU A 96 -19.99 5.84 12.87
N ALA A 97 -20.27 5.19 13.98
CA ALA A 97 -20.68 5.84 15.23
C ALA A 97 -19.55 6.66 15.92
N ARG A 98 -18.30 6.51 15.46
CA ARG A 98 -17.11 7.14 16.07
C ARG A 98 -16.50 8.26 15.21
N ASN A 99 -17.17 8.66 14.14
CA ASN A 99 -16.61 9.65 13.18
C ASN A 99 -16.27 10.99 13.85
N ASP A 100 -17.09 11.46 14.79
CA ASP A 100 -16.92 12.74 15.49
C ASP A 100 -16.32 12.61 16.91
N ASP A 101 -15.68 11.46 17.21
CA ASP A 101 -15.10 11.21 18.54
C ASP A 101 -13.79 11.98 18.73
N THR A 102 -13.88 13.09 19.43
CA THR A 102 -12.73 13.99 19.67
C THR A 102 -11.58 13.30 20.43
N ILE A 103 -11.89 12.40 21.39
CA ILE A 103 -10.88 11.70 22.17
C ILE A 103 -10.14 10.71 21.30
N LEU A 104 -10.85 9.95 20.49
CA LEU A 104 -10.26 9.02 19.54
C LEU A 104 -9.40 9.76 18.51
N ASN A 105 -9.88 10.89 17.96
CA ASN A 105 -9.12 11.69 17.01
C ASN A 105 -7.80 12.21 17.61
N GLN A 106 -7.78 12.65 18.86
CA GLN A 106 -6.55 13.05 19.56
C GLN A 106 -5.58 11.87 19.75
N LYS A 107 -6.09 10.68 20.06
CA LYS A 107 -5.25 9.46 20.14
C LYS A 107 -4.63 9.14 18.77
N ILE A 108 -5.39 9.25 17.68
CA ILE A 108 -4.93 8.99 16.31
C ILE A 108 -3.87 10.02 15.89
N GLU A 109 -4.08 11.30 16.19
CA GLU A 109 -3.08 12.34 15.93
C GLU A 109 -1.78 12.04 16.68
N SER A 110 -1.87 11.63 17.96
CA SER A 110 -0.71 11.24 18.75
C SER A 110 -0.02 9.99 18.19
N LEU A 111 -0.77 9.00 17.71
CA LEU A 111 -0.24 7.83 17.02
C LEU A 111 0.56 8.25 15.78
N VAL A 112 -0.01 9.07 14.92
CA VAL A 112 0.66 9.55 13.69
C VAL A 112 1.94 10.32 14.04
N GLY A 113 1.89 11.20 15.04
CA GLY A 113 3.07 11.92 15.54
C GLY A 113 4.17 10.95 16.00
N LEU A 114 3.81 9.91 16.76
CA LEU A 114 4.74 8.89 17.23
C LEU A 114 5.36 8.08 16.08
N LEU A 115 4.60 7.75 15.04
CA LEU A 115 5.13 7.06 13.85
C LEU A 115 6.22 7.90 13.16
N TRP A 116 5.99 9.21 13.00
CA TRP A 116 7.00 10.14 12.48
C TRP A 116 8.22 10.24 13.40
N ASP A 117 8.01 10.27 14.72
CA ASP A 117 9.09 10.31 15.70
C ASP A 117 9.93 9.02 15.68
N VAL A 118 9.34 7.86 15.44
CA VAL A 118 10.07 6.60 15.24
C VAL A 118 10.94 6.65 13.98
N GLY A 119 10.58 7.47 12.99
CA GLY A 119 11.25 7.59 11.69
C GLY A 119 10.51 6.86 10.56
N LEU A 120 9.24 6.52 10.76
CA LEU A 120 8.38 5.98 9.72
C LEU A 120 7.73 7.14 8.97
N HIS A 121 8.03 7.25 7.67
CA HIS A 121 7.37 8.23 6.79
C HIS A 121 6.01 7.69 6.38
N VAL A 122 4.96 8.13 7.07
CA VAL A 122 3.61 7.64 6.84
C VAL A 122 2.75 8.64 6.09
N GLY A 123 2.10 8.19 5.01
CA GLY A 123 0.90 8.80 4.46
C GLY A 123 -0.30 8.16 5.13
N ASN A 124 -1.16 8.96 5.78
CA ASN A 124 -2.29 8.41 6.49
C ASN A 124 -3.61 9.04 6.08
N SER A 125 -4.67 8.26 6.17
CA SER A 125 -6.06 8.72 6.10
C SER A 125 -6.86 8.09 7.24
N VAL A 126 -7.78 8.86 7.80
CA VAL A 126 -8.71 8.41 8.83
C VAL A 126 -10.11 8.56 8.25
N ARG A 127 -10.85 7.46 8.16
CA ARG A 127 -12.16 7.44 7.48
C ARG A 127 -13.06 6.39 8.10
N THR A 128 -14.35 6.63 7.99
CA THR A 128 -15.35 5.58 8.12
C THR A 128 -15.49 4.79 6.83
N LEU A 129 -16.22 3.68 6.87
CA LEU A 129 -16.47 2.84 5.70
C LEU A 129 -17.23 3.62 4.61
N ASN A 130 -18.24 4.37 5.00
CA ASN A 130 -19.03 5.19 4.07
C ASN A 130 -18.16 6.27 3.39
N GLU A 131 -17.29 6.94 4.13
CA GLU A 131 -16.35 7.92 3.57
C GLU A 131 -15.37 7.27 2.59
N CYS A 132 -14.87 6.08 2.89
CA CYS A 132 -14.03 5.31 1.95
C CYS A 132 -14.75 5.07 0.62
N MET A 133 -16.01 4.66 0.65
CA MET A 133 -16.79 4.38 -0.56
C MET A 133 -17.14 5.66 -1.34
N ILE A 134 -17.41 6.76 -0.65
CA ILE A 134 -17.66 8.06 -1.28
C ILE A 134 -16.40 8.54 -2.01
N GLU A 135 -15.26 8.51 -1.34
CA GLU A 135 -14.00 8.98 -1.92
C GLU A 135 -13.48 8.05 -3.04
N ALA A 136 -13.64 6.74 -2.93
CA ALA A 136 -13.30 5.80 -3.99
C ALA A 136 -14.08 6.04 -5.30
N LYS A 137 -15.33 6.52 -5.21
CA LYS A 137 -16.15 6.87 -6.39
C LYS A 137 -15.69 8.16 -7.06
N LYS A 138 -15.03 9.06 -6.32
CA LYS A 138 -14.59 10.39 -6.81
C LYS A 138 -13.17 10.37 -7.33
N ASP A 139 -12.28 9.64 -6.66
CA ASP A 139 -10.84 9.63 -6.91
C ASP A 139 -10.33 8.23 -7.27
N LEU A 140 -9.79 8.13 -8.49
CA LEU A 140 -9.23 6.89 -9.03
C LEU A 140 -8.03 6.37 -8.21
N THR A 141 -7.24 7.28 -7.60
CA THR A 141 -6.11 6.91 -6.77
C THR A 141 -6.58 6.30 -5.46
N VAL A 142 -7.60 6.91 -4.84
CA VAL A 142 -8.22 6.35 -3.62
C VAL A 142 -8.81 4.98 -3.93
N GLN A 143 -9.59 4.85 -5.02
CA GLN A 143 -10.13 3.56 -5.44
C GLN A 143 -9.04 2.49 -5.57
N THR A 144 -7.94 2.83 -6.26
CA THR A 144 -6.80 1.91 -6.47
C THR A 144 -6.15 1.51 -5.14
N ASN A 145 -5.91 2.48 -4.25
CA ASN A 145 -5.28 2.23 -2.95
C ASN A 145 -6.14 1.32 -2.06
N LEU A 146 -7.47 1.52 -2.05
CA LEU A 146 -8.38 0.67 -1.27
C LEU A 146 -8.45 -0.76 -1.82
N MET A 147 -8.34 -0.96 -3.14
CA MET A 147 -8.26 -2.30 -3.76
C MET A 147 -7.00 -3.07 -3.32
N GLU A 148 -5.93 -2.36 -2.97
CA GLU A 148 -4.65 -2.93 -2.52
C GLU A 148 -4.54 -2.92 -0.98
N SER A 149 -5.62 -3.19 -0.28
CA SER A 149 -5.66 -3.15 1.18
C SER A 149 -5.18 -4.45 1.83
N ARG A 150 -4.58 -4.31 3.03
CA ARG A 150 -4.15 -5.42 3.87
C ARG A 150 -4.29 -5.06 5.35
N HIS A 151 -4.96 -5.92 6.13
CA HIS A 151 -5.09 -5.74 7.58
C HIS A 151 -3.74 -5.74 8.29
N LEU A 152 -3.55 -4.84 9.24
CA LEU A 152 -2.36 -4.74 10.09
C LEU A 152 -2.68 -4.99 11.56
N SER A 153 -3.66 -4.28 12.10
CA SER A 153 -4.04 -4.35 13.53
C SER A 153 -5.48 -3.88 13.73
N GLY A 154 -6.06 -4.16 14.90
CA GLY A 154 -7.41 -3.75 15.26
C GLY A 154 -8.49 -4.71 14.81
N ASP A 155 -9.72 -4.23 14.63
CA ASP A 155 -10.89 -5.05 14.39
C ASP A 155 -10.87 -5.74 13.02
N MET A 156 -10.75 -7.06 13.04
CA MET A 156 -10.81 -7.90 11.84
C MET A 156 -12.23 -7.96 11.26
N GLY A 157 -13.26 -7.83 12.08
CA GLY A 157 -14.66 -7.82 11.62
C GLY A 157 -14.95 -6.55 10.81
N LEU A 158 -14.49 -5.39 11.29
CA LEU A 158 -14.59 -4.13 10.55
C LEU A 158 -13.81 -4.19 9.23
N TYR A 159 -12.61 -4.81 9.23
CA TYR A 159 -11.85 -5.02 8.00
C TYR A 159 -12.57 -5.95 7.01
N GLN A 160 -13.19 -7.03 7.49
CA GLN A 160 -13.94 -7.92 6.61
C GLN A 160 -15.16 -7.21 6.00
N HIS A 161 -15.89 -6.42 6.81
CA HIS A 161 -16.99 -5.61 6.31
C HIS A 161 -16.52 -4.58 5.24
N PHE A 162 -15.35 -3.97 5.47
CA PHE A 162 -14.72 -3.09 4.48
C PHE A 162 -14.42 -3.81 3.15
N LEU A 163 -13.88 -5.04 3.18
CA LEU A 163 -13.65 -5.82 1.96
C LEU A 163 -14.95 -6.17 1.23
N ASP A 164 -15.97 -6.59 1.98
CA ASP A 164 -17.28 -6.92 1.42
C ASP A 164 -17.93 -5.72 0.74
N GLU A 165 -17.77 -4.52 1.32
CA GLU A 165 -18.32 -3.29 0.77
C GLU A 165 -17.54 -2.79 -0.45
N ILE A 166 -16.20 -2.92 -0.45
CA ILE A 166 -15.38 -2.67 -1.65
C ILE A 166 -15.84 -3.57 -2.80
N ASP A 167 -15.95 -4.87 -2.54
CA ASP A 167 -16.37 -5.83 -3.55
C ASP A 167 -17.79 -5.53 -4.05
N SER A 168 -18.72 -5.16 -3.16
CA SER A 168 -20.09 -4.82 -3.54
C SER A 168 -20.17 -3.55 -4.37
N THR A 169 -19.38 -2.54 -4.00
CA THR A 169 -19.44 -1.20 -4.61
C THR A 169 -18.64 -1.14 -5.91
N LEU A 170 -17.44 -1.75 -5.96
CA LEU A 170 -16.50 -1.59 -7.08
C LEU A 170 -16.61 -2.70 -8.13
N ALA A 171 -17.20 -3.85 -7.80
CA ALA A 171 -17.28 -5.01 -8.70
C ALA A 171 -18.48 -4.99 -9.65
N THR A 172 -18.99 -3.84 -10.04
CA THR A 172 -20.06 -3.73 -11.06
C THR A 172 -19.46 -3.49 -12.45
N SER A 173 -20.07 -4.07 -13.51
CA SER A 173 -19.57 -3.93 -14.88
C SER A 173 -19.34 -2.47 -15.30
N THR A 174 -20.27 -1.58 -14.95
CA THR A 174 -20.19 -0.16 -15.27
C THR A 174 -19.01 0.53 -14.57
N ILE A 175 -18.73 0.17 -13.30
CA ILE A 175 -17.64 0.75 -12.55
C ILE A 175 -16.29 0.21 -13.07
N ILE A 176 -16.22 -1.06 -13.41
CA ILE A 176 -15.02 -1.68 -14.01
C ILE A 176 -14.68 -1.03 -15.35
N GLU A 177 -15.67 -0.83 -16.23
CA GLU A 177 -15.47 -0.14 -17.51
C GLU A 177 -14.99 1.31 -17.31
N LYS A 178 -15.62 2.04 -16.39
CA LYS A 178 -15.20 3.39 -16.03
C LYS A 178 -13.77 3.41 -15.45
N PHE A 179 -13.42 2.45 -14.60
CA PHE A 179 -12.09 2.31 -14.02
C PHE A 179 -11.04 2.07 -15.11
N TYR A 180 -11.29 1.12 -16.02
CA TYR A 180 -10.42 0.84 -17.16
C TYR A 180 -10.17 2.09 -18.01
N ASN A 181 -11.23 2.77 -18.44
CA ASN A 181 -11.14 3.97 -19.27
C ASN A 181 -10.39 5.11 -18.55
N SER A 182 -10.58 5.24 -17.23
CA SER A 182 -9.87 6.24 -16.43
C SER A 182 -8.40 5.91 -16.27
N LYS A 183 -8.04 4.62 -16.07
CA LYS A 183 -6.64 4.16 -16.00
C LYS A 183 -5.93 4.30 -17.34
N LEU A 184 -6.60 4.04 -18.45
CA LEU A 184 -6.05 4.27 -19.79
C LEU A 184 -5.77 5.76 -20.04
N LYS A 185 -6.69 6.64 -19.65
CA LYS A 185 -6.49 8.09 -19.74
C LYS A 185 -5.33 8.56 -18.84
N GLU A 186 -5.26 8.07 -17.59
CA GLU A 186 -4.15 8.36 -16.67
C GLU A 186 -2.81 7.93 -17.27
N GLN A 187 -2.75 6.73 -17.85
CA GLN A 187 -1.55 6.19 -18.52
C GLN A 187 -1.12 7.08 -19.70
N ASN A 188 -2.04 7.45 -20.58
CA ASN A 188 -1.74 8.30 -21.72
C ASN A 188 -1.21 9.68 -21.27
N LEU A 189 -1.85 10.31 -20.28
CA LEU A 189 -1.39 11.59 -19.72
C LEU A 189 -0.01 11.47 -19.06
N ARG A 190 0.28 10.35 -18.40
CA ARG A 190 1.57 10.07 -17.81
C ARG A 190 2.64 9.85 -18.86
N HIS A 191 2.36 9.04 -19.89
CA HIS A 191 3.30 8.81 -21.01
C HIS A 191 3.65 10.13 -21.72
N ALA A 192 2.66 10.99 -22.00
CA ALA A 192 2.89 12.28 -22.61
C ALA A 192 3.85 13.18 -21.81
N ARG A 193 3.88 13.09 -20.47
CA ARG A 193 4.85 13.83 -19.61
C ARG A 193 6.30 13.38 -19.85
N PHE A 194 6.49 12.19 -20.38
CA PHE A 194 7.79 11.60 -20.71
C PHE A 194 8.03 11.53 -22.22
N ASN A 195 7.34 12.41 -23.00
CA ASN A 195 7.46 12.47 -24.47
C ASN A 195 7.19 11.12 -25.16
N ASP A 196 6.32 10.30 -24.59
CA ASP A 196 5.98 8.96 -25.06
C ASP A 196 7.19 8.03 -25.29
N THR A 197 8.29 8.25 -24.55
CA THR A 197 9.53 7.48 -24.70
C THR A 197 10.08 7.01 -23.36
N ALA A 198 10.69 5.83 -23.37
CA ALA A 198 11.51 5.31 -22.27
C ALA A 198 12.96 5.85 -22.29
N TYR A 199 13.38 6.52 -23.39
CA TYR A 199 14.75 6.94 -23.62
C TYR A 199 14.99 8.42 -23.29
N ASN A 200 14.55 8.86 -22.12
CA ASN A 200 14.89 10.18 -21.61
C ASN A 200 16.31 10.21 -21.03
N LEU A 201 16.92 11.40 -20.94
CA LEU A 201 18.25 11.60 -20.32
C LEU A 201 18.26 11.11 -18.87
N GLU A 202 17.17 11.29 -18.16
CA GLU A 202 16.94 10.78 -16.80
C GLU A 202 15.70 9.87 -16.82
N PRO A 203 15.86 8.56 -17.13
CA PRO A 203 14.73 7.64 -17.21
C PRO A 203 14.11 7.38 -15.84
N ASN A 204 12.79 7.55 -15.73
CA ASN A 204 12.05 7.24 -14.51
C ASN A 204 11.54 5.80 -14.57
N ILE A 205 12.21 4.88 -13.84
CA ILE A 205 11.91 3.44 -13.85
C ILE A 205 10.49 3.11 -13.35
N LYS A 206 9.86 4.02 -12.59
CA LYS A 206 8.49 3.83 -12.10
C LYS A 206 7.46 4.36 -13.08
N GLU A 207 7.64 5.60 -13.57
CA GLU A 207 6.57 6.36 -14.21
C GLU A 207 6.72 6.49 -15.74
N SER A 208 7.94 6.32 -16.31
CA SER A 208 8.15 6.38 -17.77
C SER A 208 7.42 5.24 -18.48
N PRO A 209 7.12 5.38 -19.80
CA PRO A 209 6.62 4.29 -20.63
C PRO A 209 7.47 3.02 -20.47
N GLY A 210 6.81 1.89 -20.25
CA GLY A 210 7.47 0.61 -19.95
C GLY A 210 7.99 0.45 -18.53
N GLY A 211 7.76 1.43 -17.64
CA GLY A 211 8.13 1.37 -16.23
C GLY A 211 7.15 0.54 -15.37
N LEU A 212 7.45 0.48 -14.07
CA LEU A 212 6.66 -0.34 -13.13
C LEU A 212 5.18 0.08 -13.08
N ARG A 213 4.87 1.35 -13.29
CA ARG A 213 3.49 1.84 -13.25
C ARG A 213 2.64 1.25 -14.37
N ASP A 214 3.21 0.94 -15.53
CA ASP A 214 2.48 0.28 -16.61
C ASP A 214 2.11 -1.15 -16.24
N LEU A 215 3.01 -1.89 -15.60
CA LEU A 215 2.74 -3.23 -15.07
C LEU A 215 1.65 -3.18 -14.00
N HIS A 216 1.75 -2.24 -13.04
CA HIS A 216 0.72 -2.05 -12.02
C HIS A 216 -0.64 -1.67 -12.63
N THR A 217 -0.67 -0.88 -13.71
CA THR A 217 -1.93 -0.54 -14.37
C THR A 217 -2.64 -1.79 -14.89
N ILE A 218 -1.89 -2.73 -15.49
CA ILE A 218 -2.44 -4.01 -15.94
C ILE A 218 -2.92 -4.84 -14.73
N GLU A 219 -2.13 -4.90 -13.66
CA GLU A 219 -2.47 -5.62 -12.44
C GLU A 219 -3.77 -5.08 -11.80
N TRP A 220 -3.92 -3.75 -11.71
CA TRP A 220 -5.13 -3.11 -11.17
C TRP A 220 -6.37 -3.35 -12.03
N VAL A 221 -6.24 -3.25 -13.36
CA VAL A 221 -7.35 -3.56 -14.28
C VAL A 221 -7.75 -5.03 -14.14
N TYR A 222 -6.77 -5.93 -14.13
CA TYR A 222 -7.03 -7.36 -13.90
C TYR A 222 -7.73 -7.59 -12.55
N GLN A 223 -7.24 -6.98 -11.48
CA GLN A 223 -7.82 -7.10 -10.14
C GLN A 223 -9.26 -6.58 -10.09
N SER A 224 -9.56 -5.43 -10.71
CA SER A 224 -10.92 -4.89 -10.76
C SER A 224 -11.90 -5.84 -11.47
N MET A 225 -11.46 -6.49 -12.55
CA MET A 225 -12.27 -7.49 -13.26
C MET A 225 -12.48 -8.77 -12.44
N HIS A 226 -11.47 -9.18 -11.67
CA HIS A 226 -11.54 -10.38 -10.84
C HIS A 226 -12.37 -10.21 -9.58
N MET A 227 -12.45 -9.01 -8.99
CA MET A 227 -13.39 -8.72 -7.89
C MET A 227 -14.80 -9.15 -8.27
N LEU A 228 -15.26 -8.80 -9.49
CA LEU A 228 -16.56 -9.23 -9.98
C LEU A 228 -16.67 -10.75 -10.11
N GLN A 229 -15.66 -11.40 -10.67
CA GLN A 229 -15.66 -12.85 -10.89
C GLN A 229 -15.52 -13.63 -9.57
N ALA A 230 -14.68 -13.19 -8.64
CA ALA A 230 -14.52 -13.79 -7.32
C ALA A 230 -15.82 -13.70 -6.52
N ARG A 231 -16.53 -12.58 -6.58
CA ARG A 231 -17.84 -12.39 -5.97
C ARG A 231 -18.88 -13.37 -6.57
N LEU A 232 -18.88 -13.54 -7.91
CA LEU A 232 -19.82 -14.43 -8.59
C LEU A 232 -19.50 -15.90 -8.41
N ALA A 233 -18.21 -16.27 -8.29
CA ALA A 233 -17.74 -17.65 -8.28
C ALA A 233 -17.26 -18.15 -6.92
N ARG A 234 -17.15 -17.30 -5.87
CA ARG A 234 -16.49 -17.61 -4.58
C ARG A 234 -15.08 -18.19 -4.75
N ALA A 235 -14.40 -17.87 -5.85
CA ALA A 235 -13.09 -18.42 -6.19
C ALA A 235 -11.96 -17.60 -5.51
N LYS A 236 -10.91 -18.31 -5.03
CA LYS A 236 -9.68 -17.66 -4.55
C LYS A 236 -8.99 -16.92 -5.71
N LEU A 237 -8.65 -15.67 -5.48
CA LEU A 237 -7.79 -14.88 -6.38
C LEU A 237 -6.45 -15.62 -6.60
N VAL A 238 -6.05 -15.74 -7.85
CA VAL A 238 -4.74 -16.27 -8.20
C VAL A 238 -3.68 -15.23 -7.80
N SER A 239 -2.71 -15.63 -6.98
CA SER A 239 -1.70 -14.77 -6.36
C SER A 239 -0.72 -14.09 -7.34
N ASN A 240 -0.83 -14.37 -8.65
CA ASN A 240 0.06 -13.85 -9.67
C ASN A 240 -0.72 -13.51 -10.95
N THR A 241 -0.86 -12.23 -11.21
CA THR A 241 -1.60 -11.68 -12.35
C THR A 241 -1.13 -12.26 -13.69
N TRP A 242 0.18 -12.39 -13.91
CA TRP A 242 0.72 -12.88 -15.19
C TRP A 242 0.40 -14.35 -15.45
N VAL A 243 0.44 -15.17 -14.38
CA VAL A 243 0.03 -16.58 -14.46
C VAL A 243 -1.46 -16.69 -14.77
N ALA A 244 -2.25 -15.83 -14.15
CA ALA A 244 -3.70 -15.81 -14.36
C ALA A 244 -4.08 -15.35 -15.77
N LEU A 245 -3.43 -14.30 -16.28
CA LEU A 245 -3.62 -13.84 -17.67
C LEU A 245 -3.23 -14.91 -18.69
N ALA A 246 -2.20 -15.70 -18.39
CA ALA A 246 -1.81 -16.85 -19.23
C ALA A 246 -2.85 -17.99 -19.17
N ALA A 247 -3.41 -18.27 -18.00
CA ALA A 247 -4.48 -19.26 -17.84
C ALA A 247 -5.77 -18.87 -18.57
N LEU A 248 -6.02 -17.56 -18.72
CA LEU A 248 -7.13 -17.01 -19.51
C LEU A 248 -6.83 -16.89 -21.00
N ASN A 249 -5.66 -17.35 -21.46
CA ASN A 249 -5.19 -17.22 -22.86
C ASN A 249 -5.11 -15.77 -23.38
N ILE A 250 -4.98 -14.77 -22.48
CA ILE A 250 -4.77 -13.36 -22.85
C ILE A 250 -3.33 -13.13 -23.26
N ILE A 251 -2.39 -13.81 -22.61
CA ILE A 251 -0.97 -13.87 -22.96
C ILE A 251 -0.51 -15.33 -22.95
N THR A 252 0.60 -15.62 -23.61
CA THR A 252 1.19 -16.95 -23.56
C THR A 252 1.95 -17.20 -22.26
N PRO A 253 2.14 -18.45 -21.82
CA PRO A 253 2.98 -18.76 -20.65
C PRO A 253 4.44 -18.28 -20.80
N ALA A 254 4.94 -18.16 -22.02
CA ALA A 254 6.27 -17.64 -22.30
C ALA A 254 6.35 -16.13 -22.06
N GLU A 255 5.35 -15.38 -22.52
CA GLU A 255 5.22 -13.93 -22.26
C GLU A 255 5.05 -13.66 -20.76
N ALA A 256 4.20 -14.41 -20.06
CA ALA A 256 4.04 -14.29 -18.61
C ALA A 256 5.38 -14.40 -17.86
N ARG A 257 6.19 -15.42 -18.20
CA ARG A 257 7.53 -15.58 -17.60
C ARG A 257 8.46 -14.41 -17.93
N LYS A 258 8.45 -13.94 -19.19
CA LYS A 258 9.28 -12.82 -19.64
C LYS A 258 8.91 -11.51 -18.93
N ILE A 259 7.61 -11.22 -18.78
CA ILE A 259 7.12 -10.05 -18.04
C ILE A 259 7.58 -10.12 -16.58
N GLN A 260 7.43 -11.27 -15.91
CA GLN A 260 7.90 -11.44 -14.53
C GLN A 260 9.41 -11.22 -14.39
N GLN A 261 10.22 -11.71 -15.35
CA GLN A 261 11.67 -11.51 -15.32
C GLN A 261 12.01 -10.02 -15.46
N HIS A 262 11.36 -9.30 -16.37
CA HIS A 262 11.57 -7.87 -16.56
C HIS A 262 11.09 -7.07 -15.34
N GLN A 263 9.93 -7.40 -14.76
CA GLN A 263 9.43 -6.77 -13.54
C GLN A 263 10.44 -6.90 -12.40
N LEU A 264 10.96 -8.12 -12.17
CA LEU A 264 11.98 -8.36 -11.13
C LEU A 264 13.29 -7.61 -11.41
N ALA A 265 13.70 -7.50 -12.66
CA ALA A 265 14.89 -6.74 -13.05
C ALA A 265 14.73 -5.24 -12.76
N ILE A 266 13.59 -4.65 -13.14
CA ILE A 266 13.28 -3.24 -12.89
C ILE A 266 13.12 -2.98 -11.38
N GLN A 267 12.47 -3.87 -10.63
CA GLN A 267 12.36 -3.79 -9.17
C GLN A 267 13.74 -3.85 -8.51
N THR A 268 14.62 -4.76 -8.96
CA THR A 268 16.00 -4.86 -8.45
C THR A 268 16.78 -3.58 -8.70
N LEU A 269 16.66 -3.01 -9.89
CA LEU A 269 17.31 -1.75 -10.25
C LEU A 269 16.80 -0.61 -9.35
N ARG A 270 15.48 -0.50 -9.17
CA ARG A 270 14.88 0.52 -8.31
C ARG A 270 15.35 0.40 -6.86
N ILE A 271 15.41 -0.82 -6.32
CA ILE A 271 15.92 -1.05 -4.95
C ILE A 271 17.37 -0.59 -4.82
N ARG A 272 18.22 -0.89 -5.81
CA ARG A 272 19.63 -0.45 -5.81
C ARG A 272 19.79 1.06 -5.87
N LEU A 273 18.90 1.75 -6.59
CA LEU A 273 18.91 3.21 -6.66
C LEU A 273 18.42 3.86 -5.37
N HIS A 274 17.61 3.15 -4.60
CA HIS A 274 17.12 3.64 -3.29
C HIS A 274 18.17 3.46 -2.19
N PHE A 275 19.07 2.47 -2.26
CA PHE A 275 20.15 2.22 -1.30
C PHE A 275 21.43 3.02 -1.57
#